data_020e397fb1887e3b0eec5efb8f656687
#
_entry.id   020e397fb1887e3b0eec5efb8f656687
#
_cell.length_a   1.000
_cell.length_b   1.000
_cell.length_c   1.000
_cell.angle_alpha   90.00
_cell.angle_beta   90.00
_cell.angle_gamma   90.00
#
_symmetry.space_group_name_H-M   'P 1'
#
loop_
_entity.id
_entity.type
_entity.pdbx_description
1 polymer ?
#
loop_
_entity_poly.entity_id
_entity_poly.type
_entity_poly.pdbx_seq_one_letter_code
_entity_poly.pdbx_strand_id
1 'polypeptide(L)' 'FVIVNRQPNPGGPFGAYWLSLSKQHYGIHGTNNPASIGKAVSRGCIRMHNQDVLELASIVPNGTRVSITP' A
#
# COMPACT_ATOMS: atom_id res chain seq x y z
N PHE A 1 -6.60 -11.56 -0.56
CA PHE A 1 -7.04 -10.33 0.10
C PHE A 1 -7.81 -9.46 -0.88
N VAL A 2 -8.60 -8.54 -0.36
CA VAL A 2 -9.26 -7.52 -1.16
C VAL A 2 -8.99 -6.14 -0.55
N ILE A 3 -9.03 -5.10 -1.38
CA ILE A 3 -8.92 -3.72 -0.91
C ILE A 3 -10.27 -3.33 -0.28
N VAL A 4 -10.25 -2.95 0.99
CA VAL A 4 -11.48 -2.65 1.73
C VAL A 4 -11.64 -1.17 2.06
N ASN A 5 -10.55 -0.40 2.03
CA ASN A 5 -10.58 1.03 2.34
C ASN A 5 -9.35 1.71 1.78
N ARG A 6 -9.40 3.05 1.73
CA ARG A 6 -8.28 3.85 1.25
C ARG A 6 -8.20 5.17 1.99
N GLN A 7 -6.98 5.68 2.14
CA GLN A 7 -6.72 6.95 2.81
C GLN A 7 -5.69 7.73 2.03
N PRO A 8 -6.05 8.88 1.45
CA PRO A 8 -5.07 9.75 0.79
C PRO A 8 -4.21 10.47 1.82
N ASN A 9 -2.96 10.68 1.47
CA ASN A 9 -1.99 11.47 2.24
C ASN A 9 -1.89 11.10 3.72
N PRO A 10 -1.68 9.81 4.06
CA PRO A 10 -1.46 9.45 5.46
C PRO A 10 -0.18 10.07 6.01
N GLY A 11 0.81 10.28 5.15
CA GLY A 11 2.07 10.92 5.52
C GLY A 11 3.05 9.99 6.24
N GLY A 12 4.23 10.53 6.58
CA GLY A 12 5.25 9.79 7.29
C GLY A 12 5.65 8.51 6.57
N PRO A 13 5.79 7.41 7.30
CA PRO A 13 6.23 6.14 6.72
C PRO A 13 5.24 5.54 5.71
N PHE A 14 4.00 6.02 5.68
CA PHE A 14 2.98 5.54 4.75
C PHE A 14 2.89 6.37 3.47
N GLY A 15 3.63 7.46 3.38
CA GLY A 15 3.80 8.23 2.16
C GLY A 15 2.52 8.89 1.65
N ALA A 16 2.31 8.83 0.33
CA ALA A 16 1.26 9.61 -0.33
C ALA A 16 -0.12 8.95 -0.31
N TYR A 17 -0.20 7.64 -0.04
CA TYR A 17 -1.47 6.93 -0.11
C TYR A 17 -1.40 5.61 0.66
N TRP A 18 -2.54 5.19 1.21
CA TRP A 18 -2.69 3.93 1.91
C TRP A 18 -3.92 3.18 1.37
N LEU A 19 -3.74 1.92 0.99
CA LEU A 19 -4.81 1.01 0.60
C LEU A 19 -4.89 -0.11 1.63
N SER A 20 -5.96 -0.16 2.42
CA SER A 20 -6.17 -1.20 3.43
C SER A 20 -6.63 -2.49 2.77
N LEU A 21 -6.04 -3.60 3.19
CA LEU A 21 -6.44 -4.93 2.75
C LEU A 21 -7.40 -5.57 3.76
N SER A 22 -8.05 -6.65 3.33
CA SER A 22 -9.08 -7.33 4.14
C SER A 22 -8.53 -7.98 5.40
N LYS A 23 -7.23 -8.19 5.48
CA LYS A 23 -6.59 -8.68 6.70
C LYS A 23 -6.05 -7.50 7.51
N GLN A 24 -6.31 -7.51 8.82
CA GLN A 24 -5.88 -6.45 9.73
C GLN A 24 -4.37 -6.24 9.64
N HIS A 25 -3.94 -4.99 9.63
CA HIS A 25 -2.55 -4.53 9.51
C HIS A 25 -1.91 -4.77 8.15
N TYR A 26 -2.65 -5.33 7.18
CA TYR A 26 -2.14 -5.48 5.82
C TYR A 26 -2.55 -4.28 4.98
N GLY A 27 -1.63 -3.78 4.18
CA GLY A 27 -1.90 -2.64 3.33
C GLY A 27 -0.85 -2.44 2.25
N ILE A 28 -1.22 -1.66 1.25
CA ILE A 28 -0.32 -1.19 0.19
C ILE A 28 -0.20 0.31 0.37
N HIS A 29 1.03 0.83 0.44
CA HIS A 29 1.23 2.25 0.73
C HIS A 29 2.49 2.79 0.09
N GLY A 30 2.58 4.11 0.04
CA GLY A 30 3.81 4.79 -0.32
C GLY A 30 4.81 4.80 0.82
N THR A 31 5.86 5.59 0.69
CA THR A 31 6.90 5.66 1.72
C THR A 31 7.62 7.00 1.65
N ASN A 32 8.08 7.47 2.81
CA ASN A 32 9.00 8.60 2.89
C ASN A 32 10.47 8.17 2.77
N ASN A 33 10.73 6.87 2.60
CA ASN A 33 12.07 6.33 2.44
C ASN A 33 12.10 5.34 1.28
N PRO A 34 12.25 5.83 0.03
CA PRO A 34 12.25 4.95 -1.14
C PRO A 34 13.31 3.85 -1.11
N ALA A 35 14.41 4.06 -0.39
CA ALA A 35 15.46 3.04 -0.27
C ALA A 35 14.98 1.79 0.46
N SER A 36 13.87 1.86 1.19
CA SER A 36 13.31 0.70 1.90
C SER A 36 12.45 -0.20 1.02
N ILE A 37 12.14 0.22 -0.20
CA ILE A 37 11.28 -0.56 -1.11
C ILE A 37 12.01 -1.86 -1.49
N GLY A 38 11.26 -2.98 -1.42
CA GLY A 38 11.80 -4.30 -1.70
C GLY A 38 12.46 -4.97 -0.51
N LYS A 39 12.57 -4.30 0.63
CA LYS A 39 13.13 -4.89 1.85
C LYS A 39 12.03 -5.48 2.72
N ALA A 40 12.31 -6.62 3.32
CA ALA A 40 11.35 -7.31 4.19
C ALA A 40 11.42 -6.74 5.61
N VAL A 41 10.97 -5.49 5.77
CA VAL A 41 11.08 -4.78 7.06
C VAL A 41 9.76 -4.67 7.82
N SER A 42 8.65 -5.11 7.24
CA SER A 42 7.36 -5.12 7.94
C SER A 42 6.56 -6.36 7.54
N ARG A 43 5.55 -6.67 8.36
CA ARG A 43 4.66 -7.79 8.12
C ARG A 43 3.36 -7.29 7.52
N GLY A 44 3.05 -7.77 6.32
CA GLY A 44 1.78 -7.51 5.68
C GLY A 44 1.63 -6.13 5.04
N CYS A 45 2.68 -5.32 5.04
CA CYS A 45 2.68 -4.04 4.35
C CYS A 45 3.53 -4.10 3.09
N ILE A 46 2.98 -3.62 1.99
CA ILE A 46 3.67 -3.56 0.71
C ILE A 46 4.01 -2.10 0.44
N ARG A 47 5.30 -1.80 0.29
CA ARG A 47 5.76 -0.45 -0.01
C ARG A 47 5.94 -0.25 -1.48
N MET A 48 5.51 0.93 -1.93
CA MET A 48 5.68 1.36 -3.32
C MET A 48 6.23 2.78 -3.33
N HIS A 49 6.82 3.18 -4.44
CA HIS A 49 7.08 4.61 -4.65
C HIS A 49 5.76 5.38 -4.57
N ASN A 50 5.80 6.60 -4.00
CA ASN A 50 4.60 7.42 -3.86
C ASN A 50 3.88 7.61 -5.19
N GLN A 51 4.63 7.86 -6.26
CA GLN A 51 4.07 8.03 -7.59
C GLN A 51 3.31 6.78 -8.03
N ASP A 52 3.87 5.61 -7.76
CA ASP A 52 3.29 4.33 -8.18
C ASP A 52 2.03 3.99 -7.39
N VAL A 53 2.02 4.23 -6.08
CA VAL A 53 0.81 3.96 -5.28
C VAL A 53 -0.31 4.91 -5.62
N LEU A 54 0.00 6.16 -5.96
CA LEU A 54 -1.00 7.12 -6.43
C LEU A 54 -1.62 6.66 -7.74
N GLU A 55 -0.81 6.19 -8.67
CA GLU A 55 -1.29 5.66 -9.94
C GLU A 55 -2.16 4.42 -9.73
N LEU A 56 -1.69 3.48 -8.90
CA LEU A 56 -2.44 2.27 -8.58
C LEU A 56 -3.80 2.63 -7.97
N ALA A 57 -3.82 3.54 -7.00
CA ALA A 57 -5.05 3.94 -6.32
C ALA A 57 -6.06 4.58 -7.28
N SER A 58 -5.59 5.20 -8.36
CA SER A 58 -6.47 5.81 -9.36
C SER A 58 -7.13 4.77 -10.27
N ILE A 59 -6.58 3.56 -10.34
CA ILE A 59 -7.03 2.51 -11.25
C ILE A 59 -7.91 1.49 -10.53
N VAL A 60 -7.58 1.15 -9.28
CA VAL A 60 -8.23 0.04 -8.58
C VAL A 60 -9.27 0.54 -7.58
N PRO A 61 -10.54 0.09 -7.69
CA PRO A 61 -11.56 0.41 -6.68
C PRO A 61 -11.45 -0.50 -5.46
N ASN A 62 -12.16 -0.13 -4.39
CA ASN A 62 -12.36 -1.05 -3.27
C ASN A 62 -13.04 -2.33 -3.78
N GLY A 63 -12.69 -3.46 -3.21
CA GLY A 63 -13.14 -4.76 -3.66
C GLY A 63 -12.20 -5.43 -4.67
N THR A 64 -11.17 -4.71 -5.14
CA THR A 64 -10.17 -5.30 -6.03
C THR A 64 -9.40 -6.39 -5.29
N ARG A 65 -9.21 -7.53 -5.95
CA ARG A 65 -8.47 -8.65 -5.38
C ARG A 65 -6.98 -8.38 -5.41
N VAL A 66 -6.32 -8.76 -4.34
CA VAL A 66 -4.87 -8.64 -4.21
C VAL A 66 -4.31 -10.01 -3.79
N SER A 67 -3.37 -10.51 -4.57
CA SER A 67 -2.63 -11.73 -4.23
C SER A 67 -1.22 -11.36 -3.78
N ILE A 68 -0.83 -11.82 -2.62
CA ILE A 68 0.52 -11.65 -2.10
C ILE A 68 1.18 -13.02 -2.11
N THR A 69 2.20 -13.15 -2.95
CA THR A 69 2.93 -14.42 -3.10
C THR A 69 4.39 -14.23 -2.71
N PRO A 70 5.02 -15.28 -2.15
CA PRO A 70 6.45 -15.21 -1.82
C PRO A 70 7.34 -15.09 -3.07
#